data_c3bf067f678915b5686dd05dd1ca896c
#
_entry.id   c3bf067f678915b5686dd05dd1ca896c
#
_cell.length_a   1.000
_cell.length_b   1.000
_cell.length_c   1.000
_cell.angle_alpha   90.00
_cell.angle_beta   90.00
_cell.angle_gamma   90.00
#
_symmetry.space_group_name_H-M   'P 1'
#
loop_
_entity.id
_entity.type
_entity.pdbx_description
1 polymer ?
#
loop_
_entity_poly.entity_id
_entity_poly.type
_entity_poly.pdbx_seq_one_letter_code
_entity_poly.pdbx_strand_id
1 'polypeptide(L)'
;MNPLGAATPETLGFGDRLYAAMRAHGPVCVGIDPHASLLAQWGLDDDANGVREFSLRVVEALGGRAAAFKPQAAFFERHGSRGVAVLEEVIAACREVGTLCIVDAKRGDIGSTMAGYAEAYLSDRSALAGDAVTLSPYLGVGSLTPALELAKATGRGVFVLALTSNPEGASVQHARGEDGRSVAGQVVSQLADFNASCDQSHLGPVGIVIGATVGDAVQRLGIDLPALKGAFLAPGVGAQGAGPAQVRQVFAGAEDAVLASSSRAILGAGPSVTGLRDAYLATVDSLQ
;
A
#
# COMPACT_ATOMS: atom_id res chain seq x y z
N MET A 1 36.89 9.87 -18.50
CA MET A 1 35.56 9.35 -18.83
C MET A 1 35.01 8.69 -17.58
N ASN A 2 34.09 9.35 -16.90
CA ASN A 2 33.49 8.84 -15.68
C ASN A 2 32.34 7.90 -16.08
N PRO A 3 32.25 6.64 -15.59
CA PRO A 3 31.12 5.80 -15.95
C PRO A 3 29.88 6.36 -15.28
N LEU A 4 28.78 6.38 -16.04
CA LEU A 4 27.43 6.79 -15.69
C LEU A 4 27.12 6.45 -14.24
N GLY A 5 26.86 7.49 -13.42
CA GLY A 5 26.57 7.35 -12.02
C GLY A 5 25.31 6.49 -11.81
N ALA A 6 25.51 5.34 -11.16
CA ALA A 6 24.38 4.61 -10.59
C ALA A 6 23.68 5.57 -9.61
N ALA A 7 22.37 5.78 -9.79
CA ALA A 7 21.58 6.58 -8.88
C ALA A 7 21.73 6.00 -7.46
N THR A 8 22.01 6.86 -6.49
CA THR A 8 22.04 6.42 -5.09
C THR A 8 20.60 6.08 -4.65
N PRO A 9 20.37 5.19 -3.68
CA PRO A 9 19.04 4.81 -3.21
C PRO A 9 18.15 6.01 -2.84
N GLU A 10 18.74 7.13 -2.43
CA GLU A 10 18.07 8.38 -2.06
C GLU A 10 17.54 9.17 -3.26
N THR A 11 17.98 8.86 -4.50
CA THR A 11 17.54 9.53 -5.74
C THR A 11 16.46 8.76 -6.49
N LEU A 12 16.13 7.52 -6.07
CA LEU A 12 15.11 6.70 -6.72
C LEU A 12 13.71 7.10 -6.26
N GLY A 13 12.76 7.17 -7.21
CA GLY A 13 11.33 7.35 -6.91
C GLY A 13 10.75 6.15 -6.13
N PHE A 14 9.58 6.36 -5.52
CA PHE A 14 8.93 5.35 -4.68
C PHE A 14 8.77 4.00 -5.39
N GLY A 15 8.30 3.99 -6.62
CA GLY A 15 8.04 2.74 -7.35
C GLY A 15 9.31 1.90 -7.53
N ASP A 16 10.43 2.51 -7.91
CA ASP A 16 11.71 1.82 -8.07
C ASP A 16 12.29 1.34 -6.72
N ARG A 17 12.12 2.14 -5.64
CA ARG A 17 12.48 1.71 -4.28
C ARG A 17 11.63 0.51 -3.83
N LEU A 18 10.34 0.54 -4.10
CA LEU A 18 9.45 -0.57 -3.77
C LEU A 18 9.80 -1.82 -4.57
N TYR A 19 10.06 -1.69 -5.87
CA TYR A 19 10.50 -2.81 -6.70
C TYR A 19 11.77 -3.46 -6.15
N ALA A 20 12.77 -2.66 -5.79
CA ALA A 20 14.01 -3.15 -5.19
C ALA A 20 13.75 -3.86 -3.85
N ALA A 21 12.89 -3.31 -2.98
CA ALA A 21 12.53 -3.93 -1.70
C ALA A 21 11.78 -5.27 -1.89
N MET A 22 10.87 -5.35 -2.86
CA MET A 22 10.16 -6.60 -3.19
C MET A 22 11.12 -7.68 -3.70
N ARG A 23 12.13 -7.32 -4.48
CA ARG A 23 13.17 -8.25 -4.96
C ARG A 23 14.08 -8.73 -3.84
N ALA A 24 14.40 -7.86 -2.87
CA ALA A 24 15.30 -8.18 -1.76
C ALA A 24 14.63 -9.01 -0.65
N HIS A 25 13.35 -8.73 -0.35
CA HIS A 25 12.68 -9.24 0.85
C HIS A 25 11.43 -10.09 0.55
N GLY A 26 11.09 -10.29 -0.72
CA GLY A 26 9.82 -10.91 -1.14
C GLY A 26 8.68 -9.89 -1.27
N PRO A 27 7.65 -10.19 -2.08
CA PRO A 27 6.60 -9.24 -2.45
C PRO A 27 5.49 -9.14 -1.39
N VAL A 28 5.85 -9.01 -0.11
CA VAL A 28 4.89 -8.96 1.01
C VAL A 28 4.92 -7.61 1.71
N CYS A 29 3.74 -6.98 1.78
CA CYS A 29 3.45 -5.83 2.62
C CYS A 29 2.82 -6.29 3.93
N VAL A 30 3.46 -6.00 5.04
CA VAL A 30 2.95 -6.38 6.36
C VAL A 30 1.99 -5.30 6.86
N GLY A 31 0.71 -5.65 7.05
CA GLY A 31 -0.27 -4.77 7.68
C GLY A 31 0.04 -4.58 9.16
N ILE A 32 -0.01 -3.33 9.64
CA ILE A 32 0.01 -3.01 11.08
C ILE A 32 -1.42 -2.59 11.44
N ASP A 33 -2.21 -3.60 11.78
CA ASP A 33 -3.65 -3.47 12.01
C ASP A 33 -3.99 -3.89 13.45
N PRO A 34 -3.82 -3.00 14.45
CA PRO A 34 -4.06 -3.30 15.86
C PRO A 34 -5.55 -3.41 16.19
N HIS A 35 -6.18 -4.50 15.70
CA HIS A 35 -7.54 -4.87 16.07
C HIS A 35 -7.63 -5.15 17.58
N ALA A 36 -8.73 -4.81 18.23
CA ALA A 36 -8.96 -5.09 19.65
C ALA A 36 -8.73 -6.58 19.99
N SER A 37 -9.12 -7.50 19.12
CA SER A 37 -8.89 -8.94 19.31
C SER A 37 -7.42 -9.33 19.26
N LEU A 38 -6.60 -8.68 18.42
CA LEU A 38 -5.15 -8.94 18.38
C LEU A 38 -4.44 -8.31 19.57
N LEU A 39 -4.83 -7.10 20.00
CA LEU A 39 -4.33 -6.50 21.23
C LEU A 39 -4.57 -7.42 22.43
N ALA A 40 -5.81 -7.90 22.60
CA ALA A 40 -6.15 -8.83 23.66
C ALA A 40 -5.35 -10.16 23.56
N GLN A 41 -5.16 -10.71 22.36
CA GLN A 41 -4.34 -11.90 22.12
C GLN A 41 -2.87 -11.68 22.53
N TRP A 42 -2.35 -10.46 22.39
CA TRP A 42 -0.99 -10.10 22.79
C TRP A 42 -0.88 -9.66 24.25
N GLY A 43 -1.99 -9.66 25.00
CA GLY A 43 -2.04 -9.23 26.40
C GLY A 43 -1.91 -7.72 26.56
N LEU A 44 -2.35 -6.95 25.55
CA LEU A 44 -2.29 -5.49 25.51
C LEU A 44 -3.70 -4.90 25.68
N ASP A 45 -3.77 -3.73 26.32
CA ASP A 45 -5.02 -2.99 26.46
C ASP A 45 -5.45 -2.36 25.10
N ASP A 46 -6.77 -2.21 24.92
CA ASP A 46 -7.33 -1.53 23.74
C ASP A 46 -7.33 -0.01 23.90
N ASP A 47 -6.15 0.56 24.02
CA ASP A 47 -5.89 1.98 24.14
C ASP A 47 -4.69 2.43 23.27
N ALA A 48 -4.36 3.71 23.29
CA ALA A 48 -3.24 4.24 22.52
C ALA A 48 -1.88 3.62 22.89
N ASN A 49 -1.69 3.22 24.16
CA ASN A 49 -0.45 2.60 24.62
C ASN A 49 -0.33 1.16 24.10
N GLY A 50 -1.42 0.39 24.15
CA GLY A 50 -1.45 -0.96 23.60
C GLY A 50 -1.25 -0.94 22.07
N VAL A 51 -1.89 0.00 21.36
CA VAL A 51 -1.67 0.23 19.92
C VAL A 51 -0.20 0.57 19.62
N ARG A 52 0.43 1.41 20.44
CA ARG A 52 1.84 1.77 20.33
C ARG A 52 2.74 0.55 20.50
N GLU A 53 2.58 -0.17 21.60
CA GLU A 53 3.41 -1.34 21.90
C GLU A 53 3.28 -2.41 20.84
N PHE A 54 2.05 -2.73 20.42
CA PHE A 54 1.77 -3.65 19.32
C PHE A 54 2.50 -3.26 18.04
N SER A 55 2.32 -2.02 17.60
CA SER A 55 2.82 -1.54 16.31
C SER A 55 4.35 -1.49 16.27
N LEU A 56 4.99 -0.97 17.33
CA LEU A 56 6.45 -0.89 17.40
C LEU A 56 7.09 -2.28 17.51
N ARG A 57 6.45 -3.25 18.15
CA ARG A 57 6.90 -4.65 18.17
C ARG A 57 6.90 -5.30 16.79
N VAL A 58 5.89 -4.99 15.97
CA VAL A 58 5.87 -5.47 14.57
C VAL A 58 7.03 -4.85 13.78
N VAL A 59 7.27 -3.55 13.93
CA VAL A 59 8.39 -2.86 13.27
C VAL A 59 9.73 -3.43 13.74
N GLU A 60 9.93 -3.65 15.04
CA GLU A 60 11.14 -4.27 15.59
C GLU A 60 11.37 -5.69 15.04
N ALA A 61 10.32 -6.49 14.96
CA ALA A 61 10.44 -7.88 14.51
C ALA A 61 10.80 -7.99 13.03
N LEU A 62 10.23 -7.15 12.17
CA LEU A 62 10.24 -7.30 10.72
C LEU A 62 10.96 -6.17 9.97
N GLY A 63 11.44 -5.14 10.68
CA GLY A 63 12.21 -4.04 10.10
C GLY A 63 13.46 -4.52 9.39
N GLY A 64 13.75 -3.95 8.20
CA GLY A 64 14.83 -4.37 7.31
C GLY A 64 14.66 -5.76 6.70
N ARG A 65 13.48 -6.39 6.85
CA ARG A 65 13.17 -7.74 6.34
C ARG A 65 11.92 -7.79 5.46
N ALA A 66 10.96 -6.89 5.68
CA ALA A 66 9.76 -6.77 4.88
C ALA A 66 9.95 -5.76 3.75
N ALA A 67 9.28 -5.97 2.59
CA ALA A 67 9.30 -5.00 1.51
C ALA A 67 8.63 -3.67 1.93
N ALA A 68 7.53 -3.76 2.66
CA ALA A 68 6.85 -2.58 3.19
C ALA A 68 6.02 -2.91 4.43
N PHE A 69 5.79 -1.91 5.27
CA PHE A 69 4.74 -1.88 6.29
C PHE A 69 3.55 -1.07 5.82
N LYS A 70 2.37 -1.43 6.29
CA LYS A 70 1.14 -0.69 5.99
C LYS A 70 0.29 -0.48 7.25
N PRO A 71 0.58 0.57 8.05
CA PRO A 71 -0.29 0.94 9.16
C PRO A 71 -1.66 1.39 8.64
N GLN A 72 -2.72 0.79 9.19
CA GLN A 72 -4.10 1.12 8.86
C GLN A 72 -4.56 2.28 9.75
N ALA A 73 -4.66 3.49 9.21
CA ALA A 73 -4.92 4.72 9.94
C ALA A 73 -6.15 4.64 10.86
N ALA A 74 -7.22 3.97 10.44
CA ALA A 74 -8.45 3.83 11.21
C ALA A 74 -8.24 3.23 12.62
N PHE A 75 -7.29 2.31 12.78
CA PHE A 75 -7.01 1.71 14.10
C PHE A 75 -6.24 2.64 15.04
N PHE A 76 -5.62 3.66 14.52
CA PHE A 76 -4.97 4.73 15.28
C PHE A 76 -5.94 5.88 15.52
N GLU A 77 -6.63 6.35 14.49
CA GLU A 77 -7.59 7.46 14.53
C GLU A 77 -8.71 7.23 15.56
N ARG A 78 -9.18 5.99 15.76
CA ARG A 78 -10.20 5.67 16.75
C ARG A 78 -9.80 5.99 18.21
N HIS A 79 -8.52 6.19 18.47
CA HIS A 79 -8.00 6.62 19.77
C HIS A 79 -7.72 8.14 19.84
N GLY A 80 -8.25 8.91 18.88
CA GLY A 80 -8.12 10.36 18.81
C GLY A 80 -6.67 10.82 18.62
N SER A 81 -6.35 12.00 19.13
CA SER A 81 -5.02 12.59 18.95
C SER A 81 -3.88 11.73 19.50
N ARG A 82 -4.13 10.95 20.56
CA ARG A 82 -3.12 10.04 21.13
C ARG A 82 -2.79 8.91 20.15
N GLY A 83 -3.80 8.34 19.49
CA GLY A 83 -3.58 7.31 18.49
C GLY A 83 -2.91 7.87 17.23
N VAL A 84 -3.24 9.09 16.80
CA VAL A 84 -2.57 9.76 15.67
C VAL A 84 -1.09 10.01 16.01
N ALA A 85 -0.75 10.43 17.23
CA ALA A 85 0.64 10.57 17.66
C ALA A 85 1.39 9.23 17.60
N VAL A 86 0.74 8.12 17.95
CA VAL A 86 1.32 6.77 17.79
C VAL A 86 1.57 6.43 16.31
N LEU A 87 0.66 6.81 15.40
CA LEU A 87 0.89 6.62 13.96
C LEU A 87 2.13 7.36 13.48
N GLU A 88 2.36 8.59 13.94
CA GLU A 88 3.57 9.36 13.64
C GLU A 88 4.84 8.63 14.14
N GLU A 89 4.82 8.08 15.37
CA GLU A 89 5.93 7.29 15.90
C GLU A 89 6.19 6.02 15.06
N VAL A 90 5.15 5.31 14.63
CA VAL A 90 5.28 4.11 13.79
C VAL A 90 5.89 4.45 12.43
N ILE A 91 5.47 5.54 11.81
CA ILE A 91 6.04 6.01 10.53
C ILE A 91 7.53 6.34 10.70
N ALA A 92 7.88 7.03 11.78
CA ALA A 92 9.28 7.33 12.09
C ALA A 92 10.11 6.06 12.31
N ALA A 93 9.60 5.10 13.08
CA ALA A 93 10.26 3.82 13.33
C ALA A 93 10.46 3.01 12.03
N CYS A 94 9.49 3.00 11.11
CA CYS A 94 9.65 2.36 9.81
C CYS A 94 10.82 2.96 9.02
N ARG A 95 10.95 4.29 9.05
CA ARG A 95 12.05 5.02 8.38
C ARG A 95 13.41 4.68 9.01
N GLU A 96 13.49 4.63 10.35
CA GLU A 96 14.72 4.28 11.08
C GLU A 96 15.24 2.88 10.75
N VAL A 97 14.34 1.91 10.57
CA VAL A 97 14.71 0.54 10.18
C VAL A 97 14.87 0.34 8.68
N GLY A 98 14.70 1.39 7.87
CA GLY A 98 14.86 1.35 6.41
C GLY A 98 13.81 0.53 5.66
N THR A 99 12.61 0.37 6.23
CA THR A 99 11.50 -0.35 5.59
C THR A 99 10.43 0.63 5.12
N LEU A 100 9.97 0.50 3.88
CA LEU A 100 8.98 1.39 3.30
C LEU A 100 7.67 1.38 4.10
N CYS A 101 7.08 2.55 4.28
CA CYS A 101 5.83 2.74 5.02
C CYS A 101 4.72 3.26 4.10
N ILE A 102 3.66 2.48 3.90
CA ILE A 102 2.46 2.85 3.14
C ILE A 102 1.35 3.18 4.13
N VAL A 103 1.01 4.45 4.32
CA VAL A 103 -0.06 4.84 5.24
C VAL A 103 -1.43 4.56 4.60
N ASP A 104 -2.17 3.61 5.16
CA ASP A 104 -3.47 3.21 4.63
C ASP A 104 -4.61 4.09 5.18
N ALA A 105 -4.76 5.30 4.61
CA ALA A 105 -5.67 6.34 5.07
C ALA A 105 -6.89 6.55 4.14
N LYS A 106 -6.82 6.08 2.89
CA LYS A 106 -7.88 6.17 1.88
C LYS A 106 -8.49 7.57 1.77
N ARG A 107 -7.64 8.62 1.76
CA ARG A 107 -8.08 10.01 1.63
C ARG A 107 -8.53 10.30 0.20
N GLY A 108 -9.39 11.30 0.05
CA GLY A 108 -9.85 11.80 -1.24
C GLY A 108 -10.73 13.01 -1.04
N ASP A 109 -10.47 14.08 -1.79
CA ASP A 109 -11.25 15.32 -1.78
C ASP A 109 -10.95 16.11 -3.08
N ILE A 110 -11.40 17.35 -3.17
CA ILE A 110 -11.19 18.28 -4.30
C ILE A 110 -10.36 19.49 -3.88
N GLY A 111 -9.67 20.11 -4.84
CA GLY A 111 -9.06 21.44 -4.71
C GLY A 111 -8.12 21.55 -3.49
N SER A 112 -8.27 22.63 -2.72
CA SER A 112 -7.41 22.91 -1.56
C SER A 112 -7.53 21.90 -0.44
N THR A 113 -8.67 21.23 -0.27
CA THR A 113 -8.84 20.17 0.73
C THR A 113 -7.99 18.95 0.36
N MET A 114 -7.98 18.55 -0.92
CA MET A 114 -7.09 17.48 -1.38
C MET A 114 -5.62 17.88 -1.24
N ALA A 115 -5.26 19.14 -1.50
CA ALA A 115 -3.90 19.64 -1.26
C ALA A 115 -3.51 19.53 0.22
N GLY A 116 -4.41 19.84 1.15
CA GLY A 116 -4.19 19.66 2.59
C GLY A 116 -3.94 18.19 2.97
N TYR A 117 -4.69 17.23 2.41
CA TYR A 117 -4.40 15.82 2.59
C TYR A 117 -3.06 15.41 1.96
N ALA A 118 -2.73 15.92 0.80
CA ALA A 118 -1.44 15.67 0.16
C ALA A 118 -0.29 16.16 1.05
N GLU A 119 -0.36 17.38 1.57
CA GLU A 119 0.64 17.92 2.50
C GLU A 119 0.78 17.05 3.75
N ALA A 120 -0.33 16.60 4.33
CA ALA A 120 -0.31 15.76 5.53
C ALA A 120 0.41 14.43 5.32
N TYR A 121 0.24 13.76 4.18
CA TYR A 121 0.73 12.40 3.97
C TYR A 121 1.92 12.27 3.02
N LEU A 122 2.29 13.33 2.28
CA LEU A 122 3.32 13.27 1.25
C LEU A 122 4.38 14.39 1.36
N SER A 123 4.22 15.36 2.27
CA SER A 123 5.20 16.44 2.46
C SER A 123 6.32 16.02 3.43
N ASP A 124 7.57 16.39 3.12
CA ASP A 124 8.72 16.18 4.01
C ASP A 124 8.59 16.90 5.38
N ARG A 125 7.69 17.86 5.47
CA ARG A 125 7.43 18.61 6.71
C ARG A 125 6.41 17.96 7.64
N SER A 126 5.76 16.88 7.20
CA SER A 126 4.71 16.20 7.99
C SER A 126 5.22 14.94 8.65
N ALA A 127 4.94 14.79 9.93
CA ALA A 127 5.22 13.56 10.67
C ALA A 127 4.33 12.38 10.23
N LEU A 128 3.18 12.65 9.60
CA LEU A 128 2.28 11.64 9.02
C LEU A 128 2.73 11.17 7.62
N ALA A 129 3.76 11.78 7.03
CA ALA A 129 4.23 11.39 5.70
C ALA A 129 5.01 10.07 5.75
N GLY A 130 4.39 9.02 5.24
CA GLY A 130 5.06 7.76 4.91
C GLY A 130 5.78 7.82 3.55
N ASP A 131 6.22 6.66 3.04
CA ASP A 131 6.73 6.54 1.68
C ASP A 131 5.60 6.57 0.65
N ALA A 132 4.39 6.15 1.03
CA ALA A 132 3.20 6.25 0.21
C ALA A 132 1.93 6.38 1.06
N VAL A 133 0.83 6.78 0.41
CA VAL A 133 -0.50 6.85 1.03
C VAL A 133 -1.55 6.20 0.11
N THR A 134 -2.60 5.62 0.68
CA THR A 134 -3.75 5.14 -0.10
C THR A 134 -4.78 6.26 -0.29
N LEU A 135 -5.35 6.35 -1.49
CA LEU A 135 -6.33 7.37 -1.89
C LEU A 135 -7.60 6.75 -2.47
N SER A 136 -8.73 7.44 -2.29
CA SER A 136 -10.02 7.08 -2.87
C SER A 136 -10.34 7.99 -4.06
N PRO A 137 -10.61 7.43 -5.27
CA PRO A 137 -10.88 8.20 -6.46
C PRO A 137 -12.38 8.50 -6.64
N TYR A 138 -13.20 8.38 -5.62
CA TYR A 138 -14.66 8.52 -5.75
C TYR A 138 -15.10 9.86 -6.37
N LEU A 139 -14.32 10.93 -6.16
CA LEU A 139 -14.55 12.24 -6.74
C LEU A 139 -13.87 12.45 -8.11
N GLY A 140 -13.44 11.37 -8.73
CA GLY A 140 -12.68 11.36 -9.99
C GLY A 140 -11.17 11.42 -9.78
N VAL A 141 -10.41 10.77 -10.67
CA VAL A 141 -8.92 10.72 -10.58
C VAL A 141 -8.31 12.13 -10.66
N GLY A 142 -8.88 13.01 -11.49
CA GLY A 142 -8.42 14.40 -11.60
C GLY A 142 -8.46 15.19 -10.29
N SER A 143 -9.35 14.82 -9.36
CA SER A 143 -9.39 15.45 -8.03
C SER A 143 -8.16 15.12 -7.17
N LEU A 144 -7.46 14.02 -7.47
CA LEU A 144 -6.28 13.57 -6.76
C LEU A 144 -4.98 14.21 -7.28
N THR A 145 -5.03 15.04 -8.35
CA THR A 145 -3.85 15.67 -8.95
C THR A 145 -2.92 16.33 -7.93
N PRO A 146 -3.38 17.06 -6.90
CA PRO A 146 -2.49 17.65 -5.90
C PRO A 146 -1.61 16.61 -5.18
N ALA A 147 -2.16 15.41 -4.90
CA ALA A 147 -1.40 14.34 -4.26
C ALA A 147 -0.48 13.62 -5.25
N LEU A 148 -0.91 13.39 -6.48
CA LEU A 148 -0.10 12.76 -7.51
C LEU A 148 1.16 13.59 -7.80
N GLU A 149 1.00 14.91 -8.00
CA GLU A 149 2.11 15.82 -8.27
C GLU A 149 3.05 15.97 -7.07
N LEU A 150 2.50 16.06 -5.84
CA LEU A 150 3.34 16.14 -4.66
C LEU A 150 4.12 14.84 -4.41
N ALA A 151 3.50 13.68 -4.63
CA ALA A 151 4.18 12.38 -4.54
C ALA A 151 5.36 12.31 -5.53
N LYS A 152 5.14 12.72 -6.78
CA LYS A 152 6.19 12.81 -7.80
C LYS A 152 7.33 13.76 -7.37
N ALA A 153 6.99 14.93 -6.85
CA ALA A 153 7.96 15.94 -6.45
C ALA A 153 8.80 15.54 -5.23
N THR A 154 8.23 14.75 -4.31
CA THR A 154 8.90 14.31 -3.06
C THR A 154 9.52 12.90 -3.17
N GLY A 155 9.45 12.26 -4.33
CA GLY A 155 9.88 10.87 -4.51
C GLY A 155 9.05 9.85 -3.72
N ARG A 156 7.84 10.23 -3.26
CA ARG A 156 6.87 9.35 -2.60
C ARG A 156 5.90 8.73 -3.58
N GLY A 157 5.01 7.87 -3.07
CA GLY A 157 4.01 7.20 -3.88
C GLY A 157 2.59 7.35 -3.37
N VAL A 158 1.66 6.96 -4.22
CA VAL A 158 0.26 6.80 -3.86
C VAL A 158 -0.27 5.45 -4.35
N PHE A 159 -1.24 4.88 -3.62
CA PHE A 159 -2.04 3.75 -4.07
C PHE A 159 -3.50 4.17 -4.16
N VAL A 160 -4.04 4.16 -5.36
CA VAL A 160 -5.44 4.56 -5.59
C VAL A 160 -6.34 3.32 -5.62
N LEU A 161 -7.47 3.36 -4.91
CA LEU A 161 -8.45 2.28 -4.95
C LEU A 161 -9.01 2.13 -6.38
N ALA A 162 -8.97 0.90 -6.93
CA ALA A 162 -9.48 0.63 -8.26
C ALA A 162 -10.51 -0.50 -8.26
N LEU A 163 -10.16 -1.68 -7.72
CA LEU A 163 -11.05 -2.83 -7.73
C LEU A 163 -10.90 -3.59 -6.39
N THR A 164 -11.96 -3.62 -5.61
CA THR A 164 -11.95 -4.21 -4.27
C THR A 164 -12.84 -5.44 -4.18
N SER A 165 -12.54 -6.36 -3.25
CA SER A 165 -13.22 -7.64 -3.14
C SER A 165 -14.54 -7.62 -2.37
N ASN A 166 -14.89 -6.50 -1.73
CA ASN A 166 -16.15 -6.38 -1.03
C ASN A 166 -17.33 -6.28 -2.02
N PRO A 167 -18.45 -6.98 -1.77
CA PRO A 167 -19.55 -7.08 -2.74
C PRO A 167 -20.20 -5.72 -3.07
N GLU A 168 -20.22 -4.78 -2.14
CA GLU A 168 -20.79 -3.44 -2.34
C GLU A 168 -20.00 -2.64 -3.38
N GLY A 169 -18.71 -2.88 -3.51
CA GLY A 169 -17.81 -2.18 -4.44
C GLY A 169 -18.23 -2.34 -5.90
N ALA A 170 -18.85 -3.48 -6.24
CA ALA A 170 -19.23 -3.78 -7.62
C ALA A 170 -20.21 -2.74 -8.20
N SER A 171 -21.13 -2.20 -7.41
CA SER A 171 -22.11 -1.21 -7.87
C SER A 171 -21.47 0.09 -8.38
N VAL A 172 -20.29 0.43 -7.88
CA VAL A 172 -19.53 1.62 -8.29
C VAL A 172 -18.43 1.25 -9.29
N GLN A 173 -17.60 0.27 -8.96
CA GLN A 173 -16.38 -0.04 -9.69
C GLN A 173 -16.63 -0.70 -11.04
N HIS A 174 -17.71 -1.50 -11.16
CA HIS A 174 -18.13 -2.14 -12.42
C HIS A 174 -19.08 -1.28 -13.25
N ALA A 175 -19.63 -0.19 -12.70
CA ALA A 175 -20.47 0.74 -13.47
C ALA A 175 -19.69 1.23 -14.70
N ARG A 176 -20.43 1.49 -15.80
CA ARG A 176 -19.81 1.91 -17.06
C ARG A 176 -20.10 3.38 -17.35
N GLY A 177 -19.06 4.09 -17.79
CA GLY A 177 -19.21 5.45 -18.29
C GLY A 177 -19.77 5.47 -19.72
N GLU A 178 -19.90 6.67 -20.27
CA GLU A 178 -20.41 6.91 -21.66
C GLU A 178 -19.49 6.24 -22.72
N ASP A 179 -18.20 6.12 -22.44
CA ASP A 179 -17.21 5.45 -23.30
C ASP A 179 -17.26 3.91 -23.23
N GLY A 180 -18.20 3.35 -22.45
CA GLY A 180 -18.37 1.91 -22.25
C GLY A 180 -17.34 1.26 -21.32
N ARG A 181 -16.30 1.98 -20.88
CA ARG A 181 -15.32 1.47 -19.92
C ARG A 181 -15.91 1.45 -18.51
N SER A 182 -15.49 0.47 -17.70
CA SER A 182 -15.84 0.45 -16.28
C SER A 182 -15.18 1.60 -15.53
N VAL A 183 -15.78 2.03 -14.40
CA VAL A 183 -15.17 3.03 -13.51
C VAL A 183 -13.78 2.58 -13.08
N ALA A 184 -13.60 1.32 -12.68
CA ALA A 184 -12.28 0.77 -12.35
C ALA A 184 -11.31 0.88 -13.53
N GLY A 185 -11.74 0.55 -14.75
CA GLY A 185 -10.91 0.66 -15.96
C GLY A 185 -10.52 2.10 -16.29
N GLN A 186 -11.44 3.06 -16.08
CA GLN A 186 -11.12 4.48 -16.27
C GLN A 186 -10.10 4.98 -15.24
N VAL A 187 -10.23 4.55 -13.97
CA VAL A 187 -9.25 4.88 -12.93
C VAL A 187 -7.86 4.37 -13.33
N VAL A 188 -7.75 3.09 -13.73
CA VAL A 188 -6.46 2.49 -14.12
C VAL A 188 -5.86 3.21 -15.33
N SER A 189 -6.66 3.49 -16.37
CA SER A 189 -6.18 4.17 -17.58
C SER A 189 -5.63 5.57 -17.28
N GLN A 190 -6.35 6.39 -16.50
CA GLN A 190 -5.89 7.75 -16.16
C GLN A 190 -4.61 7.74 -15.32
N LEU A 191 -4.45 6.76 -14.42
CA LEU A 191 -3.24 6.62 -13.61
C LEU A 191 -2.07 6.07 -14.43
N ALA A 192 -2.34 5.22 -15.43
CA ALA A 192 -1.33 4.77 -16.39
C ALA A 192 -0.77 5.96 -17.21
N ASP A 193 -1.65 6.87 -17.66
CA ASP A 193 -1.23 8.10 -18.36
C ASP A 193 -0.34 8.98 -17.47
N PHE A 194 -0.67 9.08 -16.17
CA PHE A 194 0.18 9.80 -15.21
C PHE A 194 1.56 9.15 -15.07
N ASN A 195 1.62 7.84 -14.82
CA ASN A 195 2.89 7.12 -14.71
C ASN A 195 3.73 7.21 -15.98
N ALA A 196 3.11 7.20 -17.16
CA ALA A 196 3.80 7.36 -18.43
C ALA A 196 4.51 8.73 -18.56
N SER A 197 4.09 9.73 -17.78
CA SER A 197 4.73 11.07 -17.71
C SER A 197 5.84 11.18 -16.66
N CYS A 198 6.15 10.10 -15.96
CA CYS A 198 7.16 10.07 -14.91
C CYS A 198 8.41 9.32 -15.37
N ASP A 199 9.57 9.72 -14.86
CA ASP A 199 10.82 8.99 -15.04
C ASP A 199 10.88 7.84 -14.01
N GLN A 200 10.90 6.60 -14.51
CA GLN A 200 11.06 5.40 -13.71
C GLN A 200 11.84 4.34 -14.47
N SER A 201 12.57 3.49 -13.73
CA SER A 201 13.30 2.37 -14.33
C SER A 201 12.44 1.10 -14.37
N HIS A 202 11.58 0.89 -13.39
CA HIS A 202 10.73 -0.30 -13.23
C HIS A 202 9.27 0.07 -12.96
N LEU A 203 8.98 0.77 -11.84
CA LEU A 203 7.63 1.12 -11.43
C LEU A 203 7.51 2.62 -11.17
N GLY A 204 6.41 3.21 -11.65
CA GLY A 204 6.06 4.59 -11.40
C GLY A 204 5.63 4.87 -9.94
N PRO A 205 5.47 6.16 -9.59
CA PRO A 205 5.09 6.56 -8.24
C PRO A 205 3.64 6.19 -7.88
N VAL A 206 2.80 5.87 -8.88
CA VAL A 206 1.38 5.61 -8.68
C VAL A 206 1.10 4.11 -8.84
N GLY A 207 0.67 3.49 -7.74
CA GLY A 207 0.10 2.16 -7.73
C GLY A 207 -1.43 2.18 -7.58
N ILE A 208 -2.03 1.02 -7.64
CA ILE A 208 -3.47 0.84 -7.39
C ILE A 208 -3.73 -0.29 -6.40
N VAL A 209 -4.88 -0.22 -5.74
CA VAL A 209 -5.36 -1.31 -4.89
C VAL A 209 -6.30 -2.20 -5.68
N ILE A 210 -5.93 -3.48 -5.79
CA ILE A 210 -6.78 -4.52 -6.37
C ILE A 210 -6.83 -5.71 -5.42
N GLY A 211 -8.05 -6.12 -5.02
CA GLY A 211 -8.22 -7.29 -4.18
C GLY A 211 -7.76 -8.58 -4.86
N ALA A 212 -6.96 -9.39 -4.18
CA ALA A 212 -6.48 -10.67 -4.72
C ALA A 212 -7.59 -11.71 -4.97
N THR A 213 -8.80 -11.45 -4.46
CA THR A 213 -9.98 -12.35 -4.54
C THR A 213 -11.09 -11.82 -5.47
N VAL A 214 -10.77 -10.87 -6.36
CA VAL A 214 -11.76 -10.31 -7.32
C VAL A 214 -12.10 -11.26 -8.48
N GLY A 215 -11.47 -12.44 -8.52
CA GLY A 215 -11.75 -13.48 -9.55
C GLY A 215 -11.37 -13.02 -10.95
N ASP A 216 -12.31 -13.15 -11.89
CA ASP A 216 -12.16 -12.77 -13.30
C ASP A 216 -12.53 -11.31 -13.60
N ALA A 217 -12.81 -10.50 -12.57
CA ALA A 217 -13.33 -9.16 -12.77
C ALA A 217 -12.40 -8.26 -13.59
N VAL A 218 -11.07 -8.41 -13.45
CA VAL A 218 -10.08 -7.65 -14.22
C VAL A 218 -10.27 -7.90 -15.72
N GLN A 219 -10.35 -9.18 -16.12
CA GLN A 219 -10.51 -9.60 -17.52
C GLN A 219 -11.90 -9.20 -18.05
N ARG A 220 -12.95 -9.48 -17.28
CA ARG A 220 -14.35 -9.18 -17.67
C ARG A 220 -14.61 -7.67 -17.82
N LEU A 221 -13.91 -6.84 -17.06
CA LEU A 221 -14.01 -5.40 -17.14
C LEU A 221 -13.04 -4.79 -18.19
N GLY A 222 -12.18 -5.60 -18.79
CA GLY A 222 -11.22 -5.16 -19.81
C GLY A 222 -10.14 -4.22 -19.24
N ILE A 223 -9.68 -4.46 -18.01
CA ILE A 223 -8.68 -3.62 -17.34
C ILE A 223 -7.29 -4.07 -17.78
N ASP A 224 -6.52 -3.17 -18.37
CA ASP A 224 -5.13 -3.39 -18.78
C ASP A 224 -4.18 -3.07 -17.61
N LEU A 225 -3.84 -4.09 -16.81
CA LEU A 225 -2.95 -3.92 -15.66
C LEU A 225 -1.51 -3.59 -16.05
N PRO A 226 -0.88 -4.27 -17.04
CA PRO A 226 0.47 -3.96 -17.49
C PRO A 226 0.66 -2.51 -17.93
N ALA A 227 -0.37 -1.88 -18.50
CA ALA A 227 -0.30 -0.48 -18.92
C ALA A 227 -0.06 0.50 -17.78
N LEU A 228 -0.44 0.14 -16.53
CA LEU A 228 -0.24 1.02 -15.36
C LEU A 228 1.24 1.35 -15.12
N LYS A 229 2.16 0.42 -15.36
CA LYS A 229 3.59 0.55 -15.01
C LYS A 229 3.80 1.02 -13.56
N GLY A 230 2.97 0.56 -12.64
CA GLY A 230 2.97 0.86 -11.21
C GLY A 230 2.69 -0.38 -10.39
N ALA A 231 2.88 -0.31 -9.07
CA ALA A 231 2.66 -1.44 -8.17
C ALA A 231 1.17 -1.72 -7.93
N PHE A 232 0.85 -2.99 -7.67
CA PHE A 232 -0.47 -3.45 -7.27
C PHE A 232 -0.47 -3.84 -5.80
N LEU A 233 -1.06 -3.03 -4.95
CA LEU A 233 -1.30 -3.41 -3.56
C LEU A 233 -2.50 -4.37 -3.53
N ALA A 234 -2.22 -5.64 -3.19
CA ALA A 234 -3.16 -6.74 -3.29
C ALA A 234 -3.59 -7.25 -1.90
N PRO A 235 -4.64 -6.68 -1.28
CA PRO A 235 -5.21 -7.24 -0.06
C PRO A 235 -5.95 -8.56 -0.33
N GLY A 236 -6.00 -9.44 0.70
CA GLY A 236 -6.72 -10.72 0.63
C GLY A 236 -5.85 -11.92 0.30
N VAL A 237 -4.54 -11.75 0.22
CA VAL A 237 -3.58 -12.85 0.05
C VAL A 237 -3.41 -13.59 1.39
N GLY A 238 -3.36 -14.91 1.32
CA GLY A 238 -3.21 -15.79 2.49
C GLY A 238 -4.49 -15.90 3.32
N ALA A 239 -4.69 -15.08 4.33
CA ALA A 239 -5.79 -15.20 5.30
C ALA A 239 -7.22 -15.13 4.71
N GLN A 240 -7.40 -14.58 3.52
CA GLN A 240 -8.68 -14.53 2.80
C GLN A 240 -8.76 -15.53 1.64
N GLY A 241 -7.80 -16.46 1.55
CA GLY A 241 -7.83 -17.58 0.64
C GLY A 241 -7.19 -17.37 -0.75
N ALA A 242 -6.66 -16.18 -1.06
CA ALA A 242 -5.91 -16.01 -2.30
C ALA A 242 -4.50 -16.59 -2.16
N GLY A 243 -4.20 -17.61 -2.96
CA GLY A 243 -2.87 -18.18 -3.13
C GLY A 243 -2.22 -17.77 -4.46
N PRO A 244 -1.05 -18.36 -4.82
CA PRO A 244 -0.33 -18.02 -6.05
C PRO A 244 -1.16 -18.16 -7.33
N ALA A 245 -2.04 -19.14 -7.39
CA ALA A 245 -2.90 -19.37 -8.56
C ALA A 245 -3.88 -18.19 -8.78
N GLN A 246 -4.51 -17.71 -7.71
CA GLN A 246 -5.42 -16.56 -7.75
C GLN A 246 -4.66 -15.28 -8.10
N VAL A 247 -3.47 -15.08 -7.52
CA VAL A 247 -2.62 -13.93 -7.85
C VAL A 247 -2.27 -13.94 -9.35
N ARG A 248 -1.81 -15.07 -9.88
CA ARG A 248 -1.52 -15.20 -11.33
C ARG A 248 -2.76 -14.98 -12.20
N GLN A 249 -3.93 -15.44 -11.76
CA GLN A 249 -5.17 -15.22 -12.49
C GLN A 249 -5.57 -13.75 -12.55
N VAL A 250 -5.56 -13.06 -11.40
CA VAL A 250 -5.99 -11.65 -11.29
C VAL A 250 -5.00 -10.72 -11.98
N PHE A 251 -3.70 -10.96 -11.79
CA PHE A 251 -2.63 -10.04 -12.22
C PHE A 251 -1.84 -10.53 -13.43
N ALA A 252 -2.49 -11.32 -14.30
CA ALA A 252 -1.85 -11.91 -15.47
C ALA A 252 -1.06 -10.87 -16.30
N GLY A 253 0.25 -11.13 -16.48
CA GLY A 253 1.18 -10.26 -17.20
C GLY A 253 1.71 -9.06 -16.39
N ALA A 254 1.36 -8.97 -15.09
CA ALA A 254 1.83 -7.92 -14.19
C ALA A 254 2.23 -8.47 -12.80
N GLU A 255 2.50 -9.78 -12.71
CA GLU A 255 2.75 -10.49 -11.46
C GLU A 255 3.95 -9.93 -10.68
N ASP A 256 5.00 -9.51 -11.39
CA ASP A 256 6.23 -8.96 -10.80
C ASP A 256 6.00 -7.60 -10.06
N ALA A 257 4.89 -6.94 -10.34
CA ALA A 257 4.52 -5.67 -9.71
C ALA A 257 3.52 -5.83 -8.54
N VAL A 258 3.16 -7.07 -8.17
CA VAL A 258 2.18 -7.35 -7.11
C VAL A 258 2.84 -7.30 -5.74
N LEU A 259 2.37 -6.41 -4.89
CA LEU A 259 2.70 -6.32 -3.47
C LEU A 259 1.55 -6.93 -2.65
N ALA A 260 1.71 -8.17 -2.22
CA ALA A 260 0.70 -8.90 -1.46
C ALA A 260 0.56 -8.34 -0.05
N SER A 261 -0.62 -7.81 0.30
CA SER A 261 -0.86 -7.29 1.65
C SER A 261 -1.38 -8.37 2.58
N SER A 262 -0.60 -8.69 3.60
CA SER A 262 -0.93 -9.68 4.65
C SER A 262 -0.86 -9.02 6.04
N SER A 263 -1.84 -9.30 6.87
CA SER A 263 -1.95 -8.75 8.23
C SER A 263 -2.19 -9.88 9.23
N ARG A 264 -3.41 -10.35 9.38
CA ARG A 264 -3.80 -11.33 10.42
C ARG A 264 -2.99 -12.63 10.38
N ALA A 265 -2.59 -13.10 9.22
CA ALA A 265 -1.78 -14.31 9.08
C ALA A 265 -0.40 -14.17 9.75
N ILE A 266 0.17 -12.96 9.73
CA ILE A 266 1.46 -12.65 10.34
C ILE A 266 1.26 -12.23 11.79
N LEU A 267 0.37 -11.26 12.04
CA LEU A 267 0.17 -10.67 13.36
C LEU A 267 -0.40 -11.66 14.38
N GLY A 268 -1.18 -12.65 13.93
CA GLY A 268 -1.71 -13.72 14.78
C GLY A 268 -0.64 -14.63 15.39
N ALA A 269 0.59 -14.64 14.85
CA ALA A 269 1.72 -15.41 15.39
C ALA A 269 2.52 -14.64 16.47
N GLY A 270 2.17 -13.34 16.73
CA GLY A 270 2.78 -12.58 17.81
C GLY A 270 2.29 -12.97 19.20
N PRO A 271 2.84 -12.38 20.27
CA PRO A 271 3.72 -11.19 20.26
C PRO A 271 5.22 -11.47 20.09
N SER A 272 5.67 -12.72 19.96
CA SER A 272 7.11 -13.00 19.89
C SER A 272 7.72 -12.60 18.55
N VAL A 273 8.94 -12.05 18.59
CA VAL A 273 9.71 -11.69 17.40
C VAL A 273 9.91 -12.90 16.47
N THR A 274 10.23 -14.06 17.04
CA THR A 274 10.41 -15.31 16.28
C THR A 274 9.11 -15.72 15.59
N GLY A 275 7.98 -15.74 16.29
CA GLY A 275 6.68 -16.09 15.71
C GLY A 275 6.28 -15.18 14.55
N LEU A 276 6.48 -13.86 14.70
CA LEU A 276 6.22 -12.88 13.63
C LEU A 276 7.12 -13.11 12.40
N ARG A 277 8.41 -13.42 12.62
CA ARG A 277 9.36 -13.69 11.54
C ARG A 277 9.04 -14.98 10.80
N ASP A 278 8.73 -16.05 11.53
CA ASP A 278 8.39 -17.35 10.94
C ASP A 278 7.09 -17.24 10.10
N ALA A 279 6.09 -16.55 10.62
CA ALA A 279 4.84 -16.30 9.89
C ALA A 279 5.04 -15.40 8.65
N TYR A 280 5.94 -14.41 8.73
CA TYR A 280 6.32 -13.59 7.58
C TYR A 280 6.99 -14.45 6.49
N LEU A 281 8.01 -15.24 6.84
CA LEU A 281 8.71 -16.11 5.90
C LEU A 281 7.77 -17.12 5.26
N ALA A 282 6.90 -17.77 6.06
CA ALA A 282 5.89 -18.69 5.53
C ALA A 282 4.93 -17.98 4.55
N THR A 283 4.61 -16.70 4.79
CA THR A 283 3.78 -15.91 3.86
C THR A 283 4.54 -15.64 2.56
N VAL A 284 5.82 -15.28 2.61
CA VAL A 284 6.66 -15.07 1.42
C VAL A 284 6.78 -16.37 0.61
N ASP A 285 7.08 -17.50 1.27
CA ASP A 285 7.23 -18.80 0.62
C ASP A 285 5.93 -19.27 -0.06
N SER A 286 4.78 -18.92 0.52
CA SER A 286 3.47 -19.26 -0.04
C SER A 286 3.12 -18.52 -1.34
N LEU A 287 3.90 -17.51 -1.72
CA LEU A 287 3.71 -16.71 -2.95
C LEU A 287 4.64 -17.13 -4.10
N GLN A 288 5.59 -17.98 -3.84
CA GLN A 288 6.49 -18.55 -4.83
C GLN A 288 5.87 -19.76 -5.51
#